data_69b4f9343a851333176195680fd3ec11
#
_entry.id   69b4f9343a851333176195680fd3ec11
#
_cell.length_a   1.000
_cell.length_b   1.000
_cell.length_c   1.000
_cell.angle_alpha   90.00
_cell.angle_beta   90.00
_cell.angle_gamma   90.00
#
_symmetry.space_group_name_H-M   'P 1'
#
loop_
_entity.id
_entity.type
_entity.pdbx_description
1 polymer ?
#
loop_
_entity_poly.entity_id
_entity_poly.type
_entity_poly.pdbx_seq_one_letter_code
_entity_poly.pdbx_strand_id
1 'polypeptide(L)'
;MAAVPTAWAVVVAAGGGLRFGGYKQFAVLGGREVVDWSLGAACRNCAGTVLVVPESMVASYQGRAERVIAGGETRTASVAAGLGAVPEEAEVVVVHDAARPLAGEALWGQVISAVLAGADAAVPCLPVTDTIKQRGADGRLATLDRSLLVASQTPQAFSAAALRAAHAAAAAEGKQATDDAALIESMGGRVVVVSGESSNLKLTEKLDLAVAEALLAAR
;
A
#
# COMPACT_ATOMS: atom_id res chain seq x y z
N MET A 1 24.06 -22.30 0.60
CA MET A 1 22.96 -21.69 -0.16
C MET A 1 22.51 -20.48 0.62
N ALA A 2 22.55 -19.27 0.05
CA ALA A 2 21.93 -18.12 0.69
C ALA A 2 20.41 -18.41 0.83
N ALA A 3 19.84 -18.15 2.01
CA ALA A 3 18.40 -18.28 2.20
C ALA A 3 17.68 -17.35 1.21
N VAL A 4 16.58 -17.82 0.62
CA VAL A 4 15.73 -16.96 -0.22
C VAL A 4 15.16 -15.89 0.71
N PRO A 5 15.34 -14.59 0.42
CA PRO A 5 14.84 -13.51 1.26
C PRO A 5 13.34 -13.65 1.47
N THR A 6 12.88 -13.60 2.71
CA THR A 6 11.46 -13.78 3.02
C THR A 6 10.74 -12.44 3.01
N ALA A 7 10.00 -12.17 1.92
CA ALA A 7 9.09 -11.04 1.84
C ALA A 7 7.70 -11.42 2.39
N TRP A 8 7.11 -10.56 3.22
CA TRP A 8 5.74 -10.66 3.69
C TRP A 8 4.91 -9.45 3.23
N ALA A 9 3.66 -9.70 2.88
CA ALA A 9 2.74 -8.63 2.49
C ALA A 9 1.80 -8.26 3.63
N VAL A 10 1.55 -6.96 3.80
CA VAL A 10 0.46 -6.40 4.61
C VAL A 10 -0.53 -5.73 3.67
N VAL A 11 -1.66 -6.39 3.43
CA VAL A 11 -2.74 -5.87 2.57
C VAL A 11 -3.74 -5.11 3.43
N VAL A 12 -3.81 -3.79 3.26
CA VAL A 12 -4.62 -2.90 4.09
C VAL A 12 -6.00 -2.71 3.48
N ALA A 13 -7.01 -3.25 4.15
CA ALA A 13 -8.42 -3.24 3.75
C ALA A 13 -9.36 -2.65 4.82
N ALA A 14 -8.84 -2.01 5.90
CA ALA A 14 -9.65 -1.52 7.02
C ALA A 14 -10.34 -0.15 6.79
N GLY A 15 -10.03 0.55 5.69
CA GLY A 15 -10.55 1.90 5.43
C GLY A 15 -12.05 1.94 5.15
N GLY A 16 -12.80 2.90 5.75
CA GLY A 16 -14.26 3.00 5.67
C GLY A 16 -14.86 3.47 4.34
N GLY A 17 -14.04 3.92 3.37
CA GLY A 17 -14.48 4.23 1.99
C GLY A 17 -15.52 5.35 1.86
N LEU A 18 -15.45 6.41 2.66
CA LEU A 18 -16.45 7.49 2.71
C LEU A 18 -16.83 8.07 1.33
N ARG A 19 -15.84 8.32 0.47
CA ARG A 19 -16.05 8.88 -0.89
C ARG A 19 -16.69 7.88 -1.84
N PHE A 20 -16.49 6.60 -1.64
CA PHE A 20 -17.07 5.52 -2.44
C PHE A 20 -18.52 5.24 -2.04
N GLY A 21 -18.93 5.64 -0.83
CA GLY A 21 -20.24 5.34 -0.25
C GLY A 21 -20.33 3.97 0.40
N GLY A 22 -19.19 3.41 0.84
CA GLY A 22 -19.08 2.11 1.50
C GLY A 22 -17.69 1.49 1.36
N TYR A 23 -17.58 0.26 1.76
CA TYR A 23 -16.32 -0.50 1.73
C TYR A 23 -15.94 -0.93 0.30
N LYS A 24 -15.27 -0.05 -0.44
CA LYS A 24 -14.85 -0.28 -1.83
C LYS A 24 -13.98 -1.53 -2.03
N GLN A 25 -13.18 -1.88 -1.03
CA GLN A 25 -12.32 -3.06 -1.06
C GLN A 25 -13.09 -4.39 -1.05
N PHE A 26 -14.37 -4.36 -0.73
CA PHE A 26 -15.28 -5.51 -0.76
C PHE A 26 -16.33 -5.40 -1.88
N ALA A 27 -16.23 -4.38 -2.74
CA ALA A 27 -17.04 -4.31 -3.95
C ALA A 27 -16.61 -5.41 -4.95
N VAL A 28 -17.52 -5.82 -5.82
CA VAL A 28 -17.25 -6.82 -6.84
C VAL A 28 -16.60 -6.14 -8.05
N LEU A 29 -15.49 -6.70 -8.52
CA LEU A 29 -14.76 -6.34 -9.71
C LEU A 29 -14.47 -7.61 -10.51
N GLY A 30 -14.99 -7.73 -11.73
CA GLY A 30 -14.75 -8.91 -12.56
C GLY A 30 -15.17 -10.23 -11.89
N GLY A 31 -16.29 -10.23 -11.14
CA GLY A 31 -16.83 -11.41 -10.45
C GLY A 31 -16.14 -11.80 -9.14
N ARG A 32 -15.18 -11.02 -8.65
CA ARG A 32 -14.45 -11.24 -7.37
C ARG A 32 -14.44 -9.95 -6.56
N GLU A 33 -14.29 -10.06 -5.22
CA GLU A 33 -14.07 -8.87 -4.40
C GLU A 33 -12.74 -8.18 -4.76
N VAL A 34 -12.72 -6.86 -4.70
CA VAL A 34 -11.51 -6.04 -4.96
C VAL A 34 -10.33 -6.51 -4.12
N VAL A 35 -10.56 -6.85 -2.85
CA VAL A 35 -9.52 -7.35 -1.94
C VAL A 35 -8.91 -8.67 -2.41
N ASP A 36 -9.67 -9.55 -3.06
CA ASP A 36 -9.17 -10.84 -3.53
C ASP A 36 -8.16 -10.70 -4.69
N TRP A 37 -8.29 -9.64 -5.50
CA TRP A 37 -7.29 -9.31 -6.52
C TRP A 37 -5.96 -8.93 -5.88
N SER A 38 -6.00 -8.06 -4.87
CA SER A 38 -4.81 -7.61 -4.14
C SER A 38 -4.17 -8.74 -3.34
N LEU A 39 -4.97 -9.58 -2.67
CA LEU A 39 -4.48 -10.78 -1.99
C LEU A 39 -3.85 -11.77 -2.96
N GLY A 40 -4.50 -12.04 -4.10
CA GLY A 40 -3.95 -12.93 -5.12
C GLY A 40 -2.59 -12.46 -5.64
N ALA A 41 -2.39 -11.15 -5.83
CA ALA A 41 -1.09 -10.59 -6.21
C ALA A 41 -0.06 -10.75 -5.07
N ALA A 42 -0.44 -10.46 -3.83
CA ALA A 42 0.42 -10.61 -2.65
C ALA A 42 0.89 -12.06 -2.47
N CYS A 43 -0.03 -13.03 -2.51
CA CYS A 43 0.27 -14.45 -2.35
C CYS A 43 1.22 -15.01 -3.42
N ARG A 44 1.20 -14.46 -4.64
CA ARG A 44 2.15 -14.90 -5.71
C ARG A 44 3.55 -14.32 -5.56
N ASN A 45 3.70 -13.21 -4.83
CA ASN A 45 4.96 -12.48 -4.76
C ASN A 45 5.63 -12.48 -3.38
N CYS A 46 4.93 -12.95 -2.35
CA CYS A 46 5.41 -12.97 -0.96
C CYS A 46 5.27 -14.36 -0.35
N ALA A 47 6.11 -14.67 0.64
CA ALA A 47 6.11 -15.92 1.37
C ALA A 47 4.89 -16.07 2.30
N GLY A 48 4.28 -14.93 2.69
CA GLY A 48 3.06 -14.91 3.48
C GLY A 48 2.38 -13.55 3.42
N THR A 49 1.10 -13.53 3.83
CA THR A 49 0.23 -12.36 3.72
C THR A 49 -0.54 -12.13 5.01
N VAL A 50 -0.54 -10.89 5.48
CA VAL A 50 -1.40 -10.38 6.54
C VAL A 50 -2.48 -9.52 5.91
N LEU A 51 -3.74 -9.89 6.08
CA LEU A 51 -4.89 -9.09 5.67
C LEU A 51 -5.40 -8.28 6.87
N VAL A 52 -5.48 -6.96 6.71
CA VAL A 52 -5.98 -6.03 7.72
C VAL A 52 -7.35 -5.52 7.31
N VAL A 53 -8.40 -5.89 8.05
CA VAL A 53 -9.81 -5.56 7.76
C VAL A 53 -10.46 -4.81 8.93
N PRO A 54 -11.66 -4.22 8.76
CA PRO A 54 -12.44 -3.73 9.90
C PRO A 54 -12.68 -4.86 10.92
N GLU A 55 -12.67 -4.54 12.21
CA GLU A 55 -12.83 -5.52 13.29
C GLU A 55 -14.06 -6.42 13.09
N SER A 56 -15.19 -5.83 12.70
CA SER A 56 -16.43 -6.56 12.42
C SER A 56 -16.34 -7.58 11.28
N MET A 57 -15.30 -7.51 10.45
CA MET A 57 -15.11 -8.37 9.29
C MET A 57 -14.05 -9.45 9.50
N VAL A 58 -13.28 -9.40 10.58
CA VAL A 58 -12.18 -10.35 10.84
C VAL A 58 -12.67 -11.80 10.73
N ALA A 59 -13.75 -12.15 11.39
CA ALA A 59 -14.29 -13.51 11.39
C ALA A 59 -14.69 -14.00 9.97
N SER A 60 -15.28 -13.10 9.17
CA SER A 60 -15.76 -13.42 7.82
C SER A 60 -14.62 -13.62 6.80
N TYR A 61 -13.42 -13.09 7.08
CA TYR A 61 -12.26 -13.14 6.20
C TYR A 61 -11.20 -14.14 6.64
N GLN A 62 -11.39 -14.85 7.77
CA GLN A 62 -10.48 -15.91 8.22
C GLN A 62 -10.28 -16.97 7.13
N GLY A 63 -9.01 -17.38 6.93
CA GLY A 63 -8.61 -18.34 5.91
C GLY A 63 -8.38 -17.75 4.51
N ARG A 64 -8.60 -16.43 4.30
CA ARG A 64 -8.27 -15.79 3.02
C ARG A 64 -6.80 -15.34 2.91
N ALA A 65 -6.10 -15.27 4.03
CA ALA A 65 -4.67 -14.98 4.14
C ALA A 65 -4.08 -15.80 5.29
N GLU A 66 -2.75 -15.89 5.40
CA GLU A 66 -2.08 -16.59 6.50
C GLU A 66 -2.48 -15.99 7.86
N ARG A 67 -2.71 -14.68 7.91
CA ARG A 67 -3.22 -13.99 9.09
C ARG A 67 -4.25 -12.94 8.69
N VAL A 68 -5.36 -12.88 9.42
CA VAL A 68 -6.41 -11.86 9.24
C VAL A 68 -6.61 -11.18 10.58
N ILE A 69 -6.45 -9.87 10.60
CA ILE A 69 -6.49 -9.08 11.83
C ILE A 69 -7.33 -7.81 11.68
N ALA A 70 -7.73 -7.24 12.81
CA ALA A 70 -8.40 -5.95 12.85
C ALA A 70 -7.42 -4.80 12.56
N GLY A 71 -7.86 -3.84 11.76
CA GLY A 71 -7.16 -2.56 11.58
C GLY A 71 -7.45 -1.60 12.73
N GLY A 72 -6.65 -0.54 12.82
CA GLY A 72 -6.85 0.57 13.75
C GLY A 72 -7.67 1.71 13.15
N GLU A 73 -7.84 2.78 13.92
CA GLU A 73 -8.62 3.97 13.54
C GLU A 73 -8.04 4.72 12.34
N THR A 74 -6.74 4.61 12.11
CA THR A 74 -6.04 5.28 11.02
C THR A 74 -5.34 4.27 10.11
N ARG A 75 -4.91 4.72 8.91
CA ARG A 75 -4.11 3.88 8.01
C ARG A 75 -2.78 3.48 8.68
N THR A 76 -2.11 4.42 9.34
CA THR A 76 -0.85 4.16 10.06
C THR A 76 -1.05 3.11 11.16
N ALA A 77 -2.11 3.21 11.96
CA ALA A 77 -2.44 2.23 13.00
C ALA A 77 -2.79 0.86 12.40
N SER A 78 -3.47 0.83 11.25
CA SER A 78 -3.80 -0.42 10.55
C SER A 78 -2.54 -1.12 10.02
N VAL A 79 -1.59 -0.36 9.44
CA VAL A 79 -0.30 -0.92 9.02
C VAL A 79 0.51 -1.40 10.22
N ALA A 80 0.55 -0.63 11.32
CA ALA A 80 1.25 -1.04 12.54
C ALA A 80 0.69 -2.36 13.10
N ALA A 81 -0.64 -2.52 13.13
CA ALA A 81 -1.28 -3.78 13.53
C ALA A 81 -0.88 -4.92 12.60
N GLY A 82 -0.92 -4.70 11.27
CA GLY A 82 -0.47 -5.67 10.27
C GLY A 82 0.99 -6.07 10.45
N LEU A 83 1.86 -5.10 10.68
CA LEU A 83 3.28 -5.30 10.90
C LEU A 83 3.57 -6.12 12.16
N GLY A 84 2.81 -5.93 13.23
CA GLY A 84 2.86 -6.76 14.44
C GLY A 84 2.50 -8.23 14.20
N ALA A 85 1.77 -8.51 13.11
CA ALA A 85 1.44 -9.87 12.72
C ALA A 85 2.42 -10.47 11.68
N VAL A 86 3.39 -9.71 11.16
CA VAL A 86 4.45 -10.24 10.28
C VAL A 86 5.51 -10.94 11.14
N PRO A 87 6.00 -12.15 10.78
CA PRO A 87 7.06 -12.84 11.49
C PRO A 87 8.33 -11.98 11.62
N GLU A 88 9.06 -12.15 12.75
CA GLU A 88 10.27 -11.35 13.02
C GLU A 88 11.40 -11.62 12.02
N GLU A 89 11.46 -12.84 11.50
CA GLU A 89 12.43 -13.31 10.52
C GLU A 89 12.19 -12.78 9.11
N ALA A 90 11.08 -12.08 8.85
CA ALA A 90 10.84 -11.43 7.57
C ALA A 90 11.87 -10.32 7.33
N GLU A 91 12.52 -10.36 6.17
CA GLU A 91 13.53 -9.37 5.78
C GLU A 91 12.90 -8.17 5.06
N VAL A 92 11.85 -8.42 4.28
CA VAL A 92 11.12 -7.41 3.52
C VAL A 92 9.64 -7.44 3.90
N VAL A 93 9.06 -6.28 4.14
CA VAL A 93 7.62 -6.11 4.29
C VAL A 93 7.09 -5.27 3.14
N VAL A 94 6.06 -5.77 2.47
CA VAL A 94 5.38 -5.05 1.39
C VAL A 94 4.03 -4.57 1.90
N VAL A 95 3.81 -3.27 1.97
CA VAL A 95 2.52 -2.68 2.31
C VAL A 95 1.74 -2.38 1.05
N HIS A 96 0.51 -2.91 0.96
CA HIS A 96 -0.34 -2.72 -0.21
C HIS A 96 -1.76 -2.30 0.16
N ASP A 97 -2.25 -1.25 -0.49
CA ASP A 97 -3.64 -0.83 -0.36
C ASP A 97 -4.55 -1.82 -1.12
N ALA A 98 -5.46 -2.51 -0.43
CA ALA A 98 -6.44 -3.42 -1.06
C ALA A 98 -7.27 -2.74 -2.17
N ALA A 99 -7.39 -1.41 -2.14
CA ALA A 99 -8.08 -0.62 -3.15
C ALA A 99 -7.29 -0.43 -4.46
N ARG A 100 -6.16 -1.10 -4.66
CA ARG A 100 -5.38 -1.13 -5.91
C ARG A 100 -5.33 -2.56 -6.50
N PRO A 101 -6.47 -3.07 -6.98
CA PRO A 101 -6.61 -4.47 -7.40
C PRO A 101 -5.76 -4.85 -8.62
N LEU A 102 -5.26 -3.85 -9.35
CA LEU A 102 -4.62 -4.05 -10.65
C LEU A 102 -3.09 -3.90 -10.63
N ALA A 103 -2.45 -3.89 -9.46
CA ALA A 103 -0.99 -3.89 -9.36
C ALA A 103 -0.40 -5.15 -10.02
N GLY A 104 0.45 -4.93 -11.05
CA GLY A 104 1.07 -6.00 -11.82
C GLY A 104 2.16 -6.77 -11.04
N GLU A 105 2.39 -8.03 -11.38
CA GLU A 105 3.43 -8.85 -10.72
C GLU A 105 4.83 -8.25 -10.88
N ALA A 106 5.12 -7.66 -12.06
CA ALA A 106 6.40 -6.99 -12.29
C ALA A 106 6.66 -5.86 -11.28
N LEU A 107 5.62 -5.12 -10.89
CA LEU A 107 5.72 -4.02 -9.93
C LEU A 107 6.08 -4.54 -8.52
N TRP A 108 5.45 -5.66 -8.10
CA TRP A 108 5.80 -6.33 -6.83
C TRP A 108 7.26 -6.76 -6.82
N GLY A 109 7.73 -7.40 -7.90
CA GLY A 109 9.12 -7.81 -8.04
C GLY A 109 10.10 -6.65 -8.01
N GLN A 110 9.77 -5.54 -8.66
CA GLN A 110 10.64 -4.34 -8.69
C GLN A 110 10.83 -3.72 -7.31
N VAL A 111 9.75 -3.53 -6.52
CA VAL A 111 9.85 -2.92 -5.19
C VAL A 111 10.60 -3.84 -4.22
N ILE A 112 10.35 -5.15 -4.25
CA ILE A 112 11.05 -6.11 -3.40
C ILE A 112 12.55 -6.13 -3.75
N SER A 113 12.89 -6.21 -5.04
CA SER A 113 14.28 -6.24 -5.50
C SER A 113 15.05 -4.98 -5.12
N ALA A 114 14.41 -3.81 -5.14
CA ALA A 114 15.05 -2.56 -4.75
C ALA A 114 15.43 -2.52 -3.26
N VAL A 115 14.57 -3.08 -2.39
CA VAL A 115 14.87 -3.20 -0.95
C VAL A 115 15.98 -4.23 -0.73
N LEU A 116 15.95 -5.37 -1.40
CA LEU A 116 17.02 -6.38 -1.34
C LEU A 116 18.37 -5.85 -1.85
N ALA A 117 18.35 -4.84 -2.73
CA ALA A 117 19.55 -4.12 -3.19
C ALA A 117 20.03 -3.05 -2.20
N GLY A 118 19.44 -2.96 -0.99
CA GLY A 118 19.90 -2.13 0.12
C GLY A 118 19.14 -0.81 0.30
N ALA A 119 17.97 -0.62 -0.32
CA ALA A 119 17.09 0.50 0.04
C ALA A 119 16.32 0.19 1.33
N ASP A 120 16.03 1.22 2.14
CA ASP A 120 15.14 1.08 3.30
C ASP A 120 13.67 1.03 2.87
N ALA A 121 13.34 1.70 1.76
CA ALA A 121 12.02 1.65 1.14
C ALA A 121 12.12 1.77 -0.38
N ALA A 122 11.14 1.18 -1.07
CA ALA A 122 10.93 1.32 -2.53
C ALA A 122 9.47 1.65 -2.82
N VAL A 123 9.25 2.75 -3.55
CA VAL A 123 7.93 3.33 -3.81
C VAL A 123 7.70 3.45 -5.31
N PRO A 124 6.65 2.84 -5.85
CA PRO A 124 6.26 3.05 -7.23
C PRO A 124 5.67 4.45 -7.40
N CYS A 125 6.14 5.17 -8.38
CA CYS A 125 5.68 6.53 -8.65
C CYS A 125 5.35 6.75 -10.12
N LEU A 126 4.34 7.59 -10.36
CA LEU A 126 4.03 8.13 -11.69
C LEU A 126 4.34 9.63 -11.72
N PRO A 127 4.77 10.16 -12.88
CA PRO A 127 4.84 11.60 -13.08
C PRO A 127 3.46 12.24 -12.92
N VAL A 128 3.44 13.45 -12.37
CA VAL A 128 2.21 14.24 -12.29
C VAL A 128 1.95 14.93 -13.64
N THR A 129 0.81 14.64 -14.27
CA THR A 129 0.44 15.18 -15.59
C THR A 129 -0.31 16.50 -15.51
N ASP A 130 -1.12 16.69 -14.47
CA ASP A 130 -1.92 17.90 -14.27
C ASP A 130 -1.11 19.05 -13.67
N THR A 131 -1.63 20.28 -13.81
CA THR A 131 -1.09 21.44 -13.09
C THR A 131 -1.52 21.39 -11.63
N ILE A 132 -0.58 21.22 -10.71
CA ILE A 132 -0.86 21.18 -9.28
C ILE A 132 -0.83 22.59 -8.67
N LYS A 133 -1.89 22.91 -7.93
CA LYS A 133 -2.02 24.15 -7.19
C LYS A 133 -2.02 23.87 -5.69
N GLN A 134 -1.11 24.48 -4.98
CA GLN A 134 -1.14 24.50 -3.51
C GLN A 134 -2.05 25.64 -3.06
N ARG A 135 -3.00 25.34 -2.17
CA ARG A 135 -3.87 26.35 -1.55
C ARG A 135 -3.24 26.79 -0.23
N GLY A 136 -2.94 28.08 -0.10
CA GLY A 136 -2.53 28.68 1.17
C GLY A 136 -3.70 28.80 2.16
N ALA A 137 -3.40 29.01 3.43
CA ALA A 137 -4.41 29.24 4.47
C ALA A 137 -5.29 30.47 4.20
N ASP A 138 -4.76 31.45 3.48
CA ASP A 138 -5.46 32.65 3.02
C ASP A 138 -6.31 32.46 1.75
N GLY A 139 -6.41 31.22 1.25
CA GLY A 139 -7.14 30.83 0.05
C GLY A 139 -6.41 31.11 -1.27
N ARG A 140 -5.24 31.75 -1.24
CA ARG A 140 -4.44 31.99 -2.45
C ARG A 140 -3.88 30.69 -3.01
N LEU A 141 -3.71 30.67 -4.34
CA LEU A 141 -3.16 29.51 -5.04
C LEU A 141 -1.73 29.79 -5.50
N ALA A 142 -0.82 28.86 -5.22
CA ALA A 142 0.52 28.82 -5.78
C ALA A 142 0.62 27.61 -6.74
N THR A 143 1.25 27.82 -7.90
CA THR A 143 1.52 26.71 -8.83
C THR A 143 2.79 26.01 -8.40
N LEU A 144 2.73 24.69 -8.20
CA LEU A 144 3.92 23.88 -7.94
C LEU A 144 4.57 23.46 -9.27
N ASP A 145 5.88 23.35 -9.25
CA ASP A 145 6.61 22.75 -10.38
C ASP A 145 6.37 21.23 -10.40
N ARG A 146 5.50 20.79 -11.33
CA ARG A 146 5.14 19.38 -11.44
C ARG A 146 6.30 18.47 -11.83
N SER A 147 7.39 19.01 -12.41
CA SER A 147 8.57 18.20 -12.74
C SER A 147 9.29 17.64 -11.52
N LEU A 148 9.04 18.25 -10.35
CA LEU A 148 9.55 17.81 -9.05
C LEU A 148 8.55 16.97 -8.26
N LEU A 149 7.36 16.69 -8.80
CA LEU A 149 6.30 15.98 -8.12
C LEU A 149 6.06 14.61 -8.75
N VAL A 150 5.80 13.64 -7.90
CA VAL A 150 5.40 12.30 -8.31
C VAL A 150 4.16 11.84 -7.52
N ALA A 151 3.33 11.02 -8.16
CA ALA A 151 2.18 10.38 -7.51
C ALA A 151 2.60 8.98 -7.04
N SER A 152 2.64 8.77 -5.72
CA SER A 152 3.01 7.49 -5.13
C SER A 152 1.90 6.44 -5.28
N GLN A 153 2.29 5.20 -5.49
CA GLN A 153 1.41 4.05 -5.54
C GLN A 153 1.82 3.01 -4.49
N THR A 154 1.03 1.95 -4.33
CA THR A 154 1.41 0.70 -3.68
C THR A 154 1.26 -0.45 -4.67
N PRO A 155 2.01 -1.58 -4.54
CA PRO A 155 2.77 -2.02 -3.36
C PRO A 155 4.00 -1.16 -3.09
N GLN A 156 4.26 -0.85 -1.82
CA GLN A 156 5.51 -0.25 -1.34
C GLN A 156 6.27 -1.31 -0.55
N ALA A 157 7.55 -1.51 -0.84
CA ALA A 157 8.38 -2.47 -0.10
C ALA A 157 9.32 -1.74 0.85
N PHE A 158 9.62 -2.40 1.96
CA PHE A 158 10.43 -1.86 3.04
C PHE A 158 11.38 -2.91 3.60
N SER A 159 12.56 -2.51 4.04
CA SER A 159 13.30 -3.29 5.02
C SER A 159 12.42 -3.48 6.26
N ALA A 160 12.21 -4.72 6.70
CA ALA A 160 11.36 -5.01 7.85
C ALA A 160 11.85 -4.29 9.12
N ALA A 161 13.16 -4.24 9.31
CA ALA A 161 13.76 -3.53 10.45
C ALA A 161 13.50 -2.03 10.40
N ALA A 162 13.69 -1.39 9.22
CA ALA A 162 13.46 0.05 9.05
C ALA A 162 11.97 0.39 9.27
N LEU A 163 11.04 -0.40 8.70
CA LEU A 163 9.61 -0.17 8.86
C LEU A 163 9.16 -0.32 10.31
N ARG A 164 9.64 -1.35 11.03
CA ARG A 164 9.34 -1.54 12.45
C ARG A 164 9.83 -0.36 13.30
N ALA A 165 11.06 0.10 13.06
CA ALA A 165 11.64 1.24 13.76
C ALA A 165 10.84 2.52 13.48
N ALA A 166 10.45 2.76 12.22
CA ALA A 166 9.68 3.94 11.82
C ALA A 166 8.28 3.97 12.45
N HIS A 167 7.58 2.84 12.48
CA HIS A 167 6.28 2.75 13.16
C HIS A 167 6.40 2.88 14.68
N ALA A 168 7.45 2.35 15.32
CA ALA A 168 7.68 2.52 16.74
C ALA A 168 7.94 4.00 17.09
N ALA A 169 8.76 4.71 16.32
CA ALA A 169 9.00 6.13 16.49
C ALA A 169 7.72 6.96 16.29
N ALA A 170 6.96 6.68 15.22
CA ALA A 170 5.69 7.35 14.96
C ALA A 170 4.68 7.14 16.09
N ALA A 171 4.60 5.95 16.67
CA ALA A 171 3.73 5.66 17.80
C ALA A 171 4.14 6.45 19.05
N ALA A 172 5.43 6.55 19.35
CA ALA A 172 5.96 7.32 20.49
C ALA A 172 5.67 8.83 20.36
N GLU A 173 5.65 9.36 19.13
CA GLU A 173 5.39 10.76 18.84
C GLU A 173 3.92 11.08 18.59
N GLY A 174 3.02 10.08 18.54
CA GLY A 174 1.62 10.26 18.13
C GLY A 174 1.48 10.71 16.67
N LYS A 175 2.48 10.42 15.82
CA LYS A 175 2.57 10.89 14.44
C LYS A 175 1.76 9.99 13.50
N GLN A 176 1.05 10.61 12.58
CA GLN A 176 0.39 9.91 11.49
C GLN A 176 1.03 10.31 10.15
N ALA A 177 1.07 9.38 9.21
CA ALA A 177 1.60 9.62 7.88
C ALA A 177 0.57 9.22 6.80
N THR A 178 0.67 9.85 5.65
CA THR A 178 -0.17 9.56 4.47
C THR A 178 0.19 8.23 3.84
N ASP A 179 1.48 7.86 3.89
CA ASP A 179 2.02 6.55 3.53
C ASP A 179 3.19 6.17 4.45
N ASP A 180 3.66 4.93 4.33
CA ASP A 180 4.70 4.42 5.22
C ASP A 180 6.10 4.89 4.81
N ALA A 181 6.29 5.26 3.52
CA ALA A 181 7.54 5.84 3.04
C ALA A 181 7.85 7.17 3.73
N ALA A 182 6.83 8.00 3.99
CA ALA A 182 7.01 9.25 4.72
C ALA A 182 7.54 9.05 6.16
N LEU A 183 7.26 7.92 6.79
CA LEU A 183 7.85 7.57 8.09
C LEU A 183 9.33 7.26 7.96
N ILE A 184 9.73 6.50 6.93
CA ILE A 184 11.13 6.19 6.62
C ILE A 184 11.91 7.48 6.31
N GLU A 185 11.34 8.35 5.45
CA GLU A 185 11.92 9.65 5.08
C GLU A 185 12.17 10.52 6.32
N SER A 186 11.20 10.55 7.25
CA SER A 186 11.32 11.36 8.47
C SER A 186 12.46 10.91 9.40
N MET A 187 12.93 9.67 9.26
CA MET A 187 14.07 9.12 9.98
C MET A 187 15.38 9.21 9.19
N GLY A 188 15.37 9.82 8.00
CA GLY A 188 16.54 9.91 7.13
C GLY A 188 16.87 8.61 6.39
N GLY A 189 15.93 7.65 6.33
CA GLY A 189 16.10 6.40 5.61
C GLY A 189 16.13 6.59 4.10
N ARG A 190 16.79 5.65 3.40
CA ARG A 190 16.96 5.67 1.96
C ARG A 190 15.70 5.16 1.25
N VAL A 191 14.86 6.07 0.76
CA VAL A 191 13.71 5.76 -0.08
C VAL A 191 14.09 5.85 -1.55
N VAL A 192 13.81 4.81 -2.32
CA VAL A 192 14.05 4.79 -3.77
C VAL A 192 12.73 4.75 -4.53
N VAL A 193 12.69 5.43 -5.67
CA VAL A 193 11.55 5.44 -6.57
C VAL A 193 11.74 4.36 -7.65
N VAL A 194 10.69 3.57 -7.89
CA VAL A 194 10.58 2.70 -9.06
C VAL A 194 9.47 3.19 -9.99
N SER A 195 9.47 2.77 -11.24
CA SER A 195 8.42 3.15 -12.20
C SER A 195 7.08 2.54 -11.77
N GLY A 196 6.07 3.39 -11.58
CA GLY A 196 4.70 2.97 -11.35
C GLY A 196 3.98 2.51 -12.61
N GLU A 197 2.77 2.00 -12.46
CA GLU A 197 1.91 1.55 -13.55
C GLU A 197 0.63 2.40 -13.62
N SER A 198 0.31 2.96 -14.79
CA SER A 198 -0.91 3.76 -14.98
C SER A 198 -2.18 2.93 -14.79
N SER A 199 -2.13 1.62 -15.09
CA SER A 199 -3.22 0.68 -14.81
C SER A 199 -3.42 0.38 -13.32
N ASN A 200 -2.45 0.66 -12.45
CA ASN A 200 -2.51 0.44 -11.01
C ASN A 200 -3.26 1.59 -10.31
N LEU A 201 -4.47 1.88 -10.77
CA LEU A 201 -5.30 2.92 -10.18
C LEU A 201 -5.78 2.55 -8.77
N LYS A 202 -6.00 3.56 -7.93
CA LYS A 202 -6.62 3.38 -6.61
C LYS A 202 -8.11 3.63 -6.72
N LEU A 203 -8.92 2.64 -6.43
CA LEU A 203 -10.37 2.81 -6.36
C LEU A 203 -10.72 3.81 -5.24
N THR A 204 -11.26 4.95 -5.61
CA THR A 204 -11.59 6.04 -4.69
C THR A 204 -13.06 6.39 -4.79
N GLU A 205 -13.61 6.36 -5.99
CA GLU A 205 -14.98 6.68 -6.35
C GLU A 205 -15.60 5.51 -7.14
N LYS A 206 -16.93 5.53 -7.31
CA LYS A 206 -17.62 4.47 -8.07
C LYS A 206 -17.19 4.40 -9.54
N LEU A 207 -16.81 5.54 -10.13
CA LEU A 207 -16.33 5.59 -11.51
C LEU A 207 -15.05 4.78 -11.68
N ASP A 208 -14.16 4.78 -10.67
CA ASP A 208 -12.91 4.03 -10.72
C ASP A 208 -13.16 2.51 -10.88
N LEU A 209 -14.28 2.00 -10.37
CA LEU A 209 -14.64 0.59 -10.53
C LEU A 209 -14.92 0.26 -12.00
N ALA A 210 -15.66 1.10 -12.70
CA ALA A 210 -15.94 0.91 -14.14
C ALA A 210 -14.65 0.99 -14.97
N VAL A 211 -13.74 1.92 -14.62
CA VAL A 211 -12.42 2.01 -15.27
C VAL A 211 -11.61 0.74 -15.00
N ALA A 212 -11.61 0.23 -13.75
CA ALA A 212 -10.92 -0.99 -13.39
C ALA A 212 -11.48 -2.22 -14.14
N GLU A 213 -12.81 -2.31 -14.33
CA GLU A 213 -13.43 -3.38 -15.12
C GLU A 213 -12.99 -3.33 -16.58
N ALA A 214 -12.97 -2.14 -17.20
CA ALA A 214 -12.48 -1.99 -18.57
C ALA A 214 -11.01 -2.38 -18.71
N LEU A 215 -10.16 -1.98 -17.76
CA LEU A 215 -8.74 -2.38 -17.73
C LEU A 215 -8.55 -3.88 -17.53
N LEU A 216 -9.40 -4.50 -16.72
CA LEU A 216 -9.35 -5.95 -16.47
C LEU A 216 -9.77 -6.74 -17.72
N ALA A 217 -10.79 -6.27 -18.45
CA ALA A 217 -11.24 -6.89 -19.69
C ALA A 217 -10.23 -6.77 -20.86
N ALA A 218 -9.29 -5.81 -20.77
CA ALA A 218 -8.26 -5.58 -21.77
C ALA A 218 -6.95 -6.37 -21.50
N ARG A 219 -6.86 -7.12 -20.41
CA ARG A 219 -5.73 -7.99 -20.05
C ARG A 219 -5.86 -9.38 -20.66
#